data_02f9dc3ed3bb3d24e12cf27199cfd9a7
#
_entry.id   02f9dc3ed3bb3d24e12cf27199cfd9a7
#
_cell.length_a   1.000
_cell.length_b   1.000
_cell.length_c   1.000
_cell.angle_alpha   90.00
_cell.angle_beta   90.00
_cell.angle_gamma   90.00
#
_symmetry.space_group_name_H-M   'P 1'
#
loop_
_entity.id
_entity.type
_entity.pdbx_description
1 polymer ?
#
loop_
_entity_poly.entity_id
_entity_poly.type
_entity_poly.pdbx_seq_one_letter_code
_entity_poly.pdbx_strand_id
1 'polypeptide(L)'
;MRMIVILLGLLGSSFQQSCDPTVCTIETNCRCYNDPTPPGGLTNSDIPQIVMLSFEGTINTDSSGYYNQLLGANNPNGCPITATFFIQDDGSDYKLVKKMYDNGSELGVNSLKGTAPKSSTGWIEDIKGVVQSLTDVGVKPEDIQGIRVPQLQVGGTDQFIGMGSNGLTYDSSCSNVGFSSPSTFIWPYTLDFVPGASCDNGDAPDKPFKGVWEFLIADYHDLSVEGLPCVVPSGCRNITTKRAAFDLFFNSFTDHYNGGRTPFNMLIDPAFAANQDLRDGTIEFLQYIRAAFGSDVWIVSIQKALQWIKDPTPLANLTTFAPWSC
;
A
#
# COMPACT_ATOMS: atom_id res chain seq x y z
N MET A 1 -33.80 -49.77 -33.94
CA MET A 1 -33.36 -49.53 -32.56
C MET A 1 -32.23 -48.50 -32.61
N ARG A 2 -32.54 -47.22 -32.37
CA ARG A 2 -31.53 -46.13 -32.34
C ARG A 2 -31.14 -45.88 -30.90
N MET A 3 -29.89 -46.13 -30.59
CA MET A 3 -29.31 -45.87 -29.27
C MET A 3 -28.99 -44.38 -29.15
N ILE A 4 -29.69 -43.67 -28.24
CA ILE A 4 -29.39 -42.29 -27.91
C ILE A 4 -28.32 -42.33 -26.82
N VAL A 5 -27.11 -41.86 -27.15
CA VAL A 5 -26.05 -41.62 -26.15
C VAL A 5 -26.28 -40.24 -25.58
N ILE A 6 -26.71 -40.18 -24.34
CA ILE A 6 -26.80 -38.91 -23.57
C ILE A 6 -25.41 -38.62 -23.01
N LEU A 7 -24.70 -37.64 -23.59
CA LEU A 7 -23.49 -37.05 -22.97
C LEU A 7 -23.96 -36.18 -21.80
N LEU A 8 -23.79 -36.66 -20.58
CA LEU A 8 -23.83 -35.78 -19.40
C LEU A 8 -22.55 -34.91 -19.41
N GLY A 9 -22.70 -33.67 -19.82
CA GLY A 9 -21.69 -32.65 -19.61
C GLY A 9 -21.62 -32.34 -18.11
N LEU A 10 -20.56 -32.77 -17.46
CA LEU A 10 -20.17 -32.28 -16.14
C LEU A 10 -19.79 -30.79 -16.31
N LEU A 11 -20.72 -29.90 -16.04
CA LEU A 11 -20.44 -28.49 -15.76
C LEU A 11 -19.67 -28.49 -14.43
N GLY A 12 -18.36 -28.48 -14.51
CA GLY A 12 -17.50 -28.17 -13.39
C GLY A 12 -17.71 -26.70 -13.01
N SER A 13 -18.64 -26.42 -12.12
CA SER A 13 -18.64 -25.17 -11.39
C SER A 13 -17.35 -25.18 -10.56
N SER A 14 -16.39 -24.37 -10.94
CA SER A 14 -15.27 -24.02 -10.08
C SER A 14 -15.87 -23.34 -8.82
N PHE A 15 -16.03 -24.10 -7.76
CA PHE A 15 -16.31 -23.51 -6.46
C PHE A 15 -15.09 -22.67 -6.10
N GLN A 16 -15.21 -21.36 -6.24
CA GLN A 16 -14.26 -20.43 -5.66
C GLN A 16 -14.27 -20.68 -4.16
N GLN A 17 -13.21 -21.25 -3.63
CA GLN A 17 -13.13 -21.63 -2.21
C GLN A 17 -13.16 -20.32 -1.39
N SER A 18 -14.19 -20.16 -0.57
CA SER A 18 -14.28 -19.02 0.36
C SER A 18 -13.16 -19.12 1.38
N CYS A 19 -12.56 -17.99 1.73
CA CYS A 19 -11.55 -17.92 2.78
C CYS A 19 -12.19 -18.26 4.13
N ASP A 20 -11.59 -19.21 4.85
CA ASP A 20 -11.98 -19.58 6.21
C ASP A 20 -10.97 -18.96 7.21
N PRO A 21 -11.39 -17.96 8.00
CA PRO A 21 -10.49 -17.29 8.95
C PRO A 21 -10.05 -18.17 10.12
N THR A 22 -10.61 -19.36 10.28
CA THR A 22 -10.15 -20.32 11.32
C THR A 22 -8.89 -21.07 10.90
N VAL A 23 -8.57 -21.13 9.62
CA VAL A 23 -7.38 -21.80 9.07
C VAL A 23 -6.45 -20.84 8.34
N CYS A 24 -6.97 -19.73 7.82
CA CYS A 24 -6.20 -18.64 7.24
C CYS A 24 -5.89 -17.62 8.33
N THR A 25 -4.77 -17.79 9.03
CA THR A 25 -4.39 -16.98 10.19
C THR A 25 -3.02 -16.31 9.97
N ILE A 26 -2.70 -15.32 10.77
CA ILE A 26 -1.42 -14.61 10.71
C ILE A 26 -0.24 -15.57 10.92
N GLU A 27 -0.37 -16.55 11.80
CA GLU A 27 0.66 -17.56 12.07
C GLU A 27 0.97 -18.43 10.83
N THR A 28 -0.01 -18.59 9.94
CA THR A 28 0.16 -19.28 8.65
C THR A 28 0.53 -18.31 7.50
N ASN A 29 0.84 -17.05 7.82
CA ASN A 29 1.07 -15.96 6.86
C ASN A 29 -0.12 -15.80 5.89
N CYS A 30 -1.35 -15.91 6.44
CA CYS A 30 -2.60 -15.82 5.70
C CYS A 30 -3.58 -14.91 6.45
N ARG A 31 -4.33 -14.09 5.71
CA ARG A 31 -5.43 -13.28 6.22
C ARG A 31 -6.52 -13.15 5.18
N CYS A 32 -7.74 -13.46 5.58
CA CYS A 32 -8.89 -13.34 4.68
C CYS A 32 -9.21 -11.90 4.33
N TYR A 33 -9.55 -11.65 3.07
CA TYR A 33 -9.98 -10.37 2.55
C TYR A 33 -11.17 -9.75 3.31
N ASN A 34 -12.12 -10.58 3.74
CA ASN A 34 -13.36 -10.15 4.40
C ASN A 34 -13.32 -10.30 5.94
N ASP A 35 -12.15 -10.51 6.52
CA ASP A 35 -12.01 -10.56 7.97
C ASP A 35 -11.96 -9.14 8.56
N PRO A 36 -13.02 -8.68 9.26
CA PRO A 36 -13.05 -7.35 9.85
C PRO A 36 -12.30 -7.28 11.19
N THR A 37 -11.87 -8.43 11.73
CA THR A 37 -11.25 -8.51 13.06
C THR A 37 -9.89 -7.82 13.03
N PRO A 38 -9.58 -6.89 13.93
CA PRO A 38 -8.25 -6.32 14.03
C PRO A 38 -7.17 -7.39 14.27
N PRO A 39 -5.95 -7.21 13.73
CA PRO A 39 -4.84 -8.11 14.00
C PRO A 39 -4.65 -8.33 15.51
N GLY A 40 -4.44 -9.60 15.91
CA GLY A 40 -4.30 -9.99 17.32
C GLY A 40 -5.57 -9.86 18.17
N GLY A 41 -6.72 -9.56 17.58
CA GLY A 41 -7.98 -9.35 18.32
C GLY A 41 -7.93 -8.13 19.26
N LEU A 42 -7.06 -7.16 18.98
CA LEU A 42 -6.89 -5.96 19.78
C LEU A 42 -8.14 -5.08 19.75
N THR A 43 -8.40 -4.37 20.83
CA THR A 43 -9.46 -3.35 20.86
C THR A 43 -9.00 -2.08 20.17
N ASN A 44 -9.93 -1.23 19.72
CA ASN A 44 -9.60 0.03 19.04
C ASN A 44 -8.67 0.93 19.85
N SER A 45 -8.75 0.91 21.19
CA SER A 45 -7.86 1.67 22.07
C SER A 45 -6.44 1.13 22.14
N ASP A 46 -6.24 -0.12 21.76
CA ASP A 46 -4.94 -0.79 21.81
C ASP A 46 -4.25 -0.81 20.44
N ILE A 47 -4.95 -0.40 19.39
CA ILE A 47 -4.44 -0.36 18.02
C ILE A 47 -3.84 1.00 17.72
N PRO A 48 -2.59 1.10 17.22
CA PRO A 48 -2.07 2.35 16.68
C PRO A 48 -2.82 2.75 15.40
N GLN A 49 -3.02 4.03 15.18
CA GLN A 49 -3.34 4.49 13.84
C GLN A 49 -2.07 4.53 13.01
N ILE A 50 -1.89 3.50 12.21
CA ILE A 50 -0.78 3.41 11.28
C ILE A 50 -1.09 4.29 10.06
N VAL A 51 -0.16 5.19 9.73
CA VAL A 51 -0.16 5.98 8.51
C VAL A 51 1.01 5.49 7.66
N MET A 52 0.73 4.95 6.49
CA MET A 52 1.74 4.52 5.54
C MET A 52 1.88 5.61 4.48
N LEU A 53 2.94 6.41 4.59
CA LEU A 53 3.25 7.43 3.60
C LEU A 53 3.98 6.77 2.43
N SER A 54 3.43 6.87 1.22
CA SER A 54 3.98 6.19 0.05
C SER A 54 4.06 7.10 -1.17
N PHE A 55 5.12 6.90 -1.94
CA PHE A 55 5.45 7.65 -3.15
C PHE A 55 5.72 6.67 -4.29
N GLU A 56 5.54 7.15 -5.53
CA GLU A 56 5.85 6.35 -6.71
C GLU A 56 6.52 7.20 -7.80
N GLY A 57 7.25 6.54 -8.68
CA GLY A 57 7.88 7.19 -9.83
C GLY A 57 9.38 7.42 -9.68
N THR A 58 9.91 8.44 -10.34
CA THR A 58 11.35 8.74 -10.40
C THR A 58 11.83 9.52 -9.18
N ILE A 59 13.01 9.15 -8.69
CA ILE A 59 13.74 9.92 -7.68
C ILE A 59 14.85 10.72 -8.39
N ASN A 60 14.67 12.02 -8.44
CA ASN A 60 15.64 12.98 -8.99
C ASN A 60 15.89 14.12 -8.00
N THR A 61 16.68 15.11 -8.39
CA THR A 61 17.03 16.24 -7.51
C THR A 61 15.79 16.96 -6.98
N ASP A 62 14.81 17.21 -7.83
CA ASP A 62 13.61 17.97 -7.46
C ASP A 62 12.71 17.13 -6.54
N SER A 63 12.36 15.91 -6.96
CA SER A 63 11.47 15.04 -6.19
C SER A 63 12.07 14.67 -4.83
N SER A 64 13.37 14.40 -4.73
CA SER A 64 14.03 14.12 -3.46
C SER A 64 13.97 15.31 -2.49
N GLY A 65 14.04 16.54 -3.01
CA GLY A 65 13.87 17.76 -2.22
C GLY A 65 12.46 17.87 -1.62
N TYR A 66 11.44 17.55 -2.40
CA TYR A 66 10.04 17.56 -1.94
C TYR A 66 9.77 16.49 -0.88
N TYR A 67 10.22 15.27 -1.12
CA TYR A 67 10.01 14.14 -0.21
C TYR A 67 10.73 14.33 1.13
N ASN A 68 11.95 14.86 1.14
CA ASN A 68 12.67 15.16 2.38
C ASN A 68 11.93 16.17 3.27
N GLN A 69 11.19 17.12 2.68
CA GLN A 69 10.36 18.06 3.46
C GLN A 69 9.18 17.34 4.15
N LEU A 70 8.57 16.34 3.47
CA LEU A 70 7.46 15.56 4.01
C LEU A 70 7.90 14.62 5.14
N LEU A 71 9.17 14.18 5.15
CA LEU A 71 9.72 13.25 6.14
C LEU A 71 10.35 13.93 7.36
N GLY A 72 10.17 15.23 7.54
CA GLY A 72 10.82 16.04 8.58
C GLY A 72 10.23 15.92 10.00
N ALA A 73 9.68 14.76 10.39
CA ALA A 73 9.07 14.55 11.71
C ALA A 73 9.53 13.23 12.35
N ASN A 74 9.22 13.05 13.65
CA ASN A 74 9.55 11.82 14.39
C ASN A 74 8.28 11.11 14.89
N ASN A 75 8.36 9.79 15.00
CA ASN A 75 7.40 8.92 15.65
C ASN A 75 7.45 9.06 17.20
N PRO A 76 6.46 8.51 17.95
CA PRO A 76 6.43 8.60 19.42
C PRO A 76 7.67 8.05 20.15
N ASN A 77 8.38 7.08 19.55
CA ASN A 77 9.64 6.53 20.09
C ASN A 77 10.87 7.40 19.81
N GLY A 78 10.70 8.57 19.19
CA GLY A 78 11.80 9.47 18.82
C GLY A 78 12.46 9.15 17.47
N CYS A 79 12.16 8.01 16.86
CA CYS A 79 12.68 7.65 15.54
C CYS A 79 12.07 8.50 14.43
N PRO A 80 12.82 8.82 13.37
CA PRO A 80 12.27 9.50 12.20
C PRO A 80 11.07 8.74 11.63
N ILE A 81 10.10 9.48 11.08
CA ILE A 81 9.08 8.86 10.22
C ILE A 81 9.74 8.28 8.99
N THR A 82 9.18 7.19 8.48
CA THR A 82 9.67 6.51 7.28
C THR A 82 8.56 6.38 6.25
N ALA A 83 8.93 6.26 4.99
CA ALA A 83 8.00 6.10 3.88
C ALA A 83 8.38 4.91 3.01
N THR A 84 7.50 4.55 2.09
CA THR A 84 7.77 3.59 1.02
C THR A 84 7.88 4.34 -0.30
N PHE A 85 8.96 4.11 -1.04
CA PHE A 85 9.18 4.66 -2.38
C PHE A 85 9.15 3.52 -3.40
N PHE A 86 8.17 3.53 -4.29
CA PHE A 86 8.09 2.60 -5.41
C PHE A 86 8.82 3.21 -6.61
N ILE A 87 9.95 2.64 -6.96
CA ILE A 87 10.94 3.25 -7.86
C ILE A 87 10.65 2.92 -9.31
N GLN A 88 10.49 3.96 -10.14
CA GLN A 88 10.65 3.88 -11.58
C GLN A 88 12.15 4.02 -11.90
N ASP A 89 12.71 3.06 -12.65
CA ASP A 89 14.14 3.01 -12.97
C ASP A 89 14.56 4.16 -13.90
N ASP A 90 13.92 4.23 -15.07
CA ASP A 90 14.24 5.25 -16.08
C ASP A 90 13.95 6.66 -15.55
N GLY A 91 14.98 7.48 -15.48
CA GLY A 91 14.92 8.84 -14.95
C GLY A 91 15.25 8.98 -13.45
N SER A 92 15.54 7.90 -12.73
CA SER A 92 15.96 7.93 -11.32
C SER A 92 17.48 8.13 -11.15
N ASP A 93 17.85 8.98 -10.19
CA ASP A 93 19.24 9.10 -9.71
C ASP A 93 19.45 8.12 -8.55
N TYR A 94 20.13 7.03 -8.81
CA TYR A 94 20.37 5.97 -7.84
C TYR A 94 21.25 6.37 -6.64
N LYS A 95 21.97 7.48 -6.69
CA LYS A 95 22.64 8.05 -5.50
C LYS A 95 21.60 8.64 -4.54
N LEU A 96 20.56 9.27 -5.07
CA LEU A 96 19.45 9.80 -4.27
C LEU A 96 18.55 8.68 -3.76
N VAL A 97 18.27 7.68 -4.60
CA VAL A 97 17.53 6.46 -4.20
C VAL A 97 18.24 5.77 -3.03
N LYS A 98 19.57 5.54 -3.13
CA LYS A 98 20.35 4.95 -2.04
C LYS A 98 20.30 5.78 -0.75
N LYS A 99 20.35 7.09 -0.87
CA LYS A 99 20.23 7.99 0.29
C LYS A 99 18.87 7.86 0.99
N MET A 100 17.76 7.65 0.24
CA MET A 100 16.44 7.39 0.84
C MET A 100 16.45 6.10 1.66
N TYR A 101 17.04 5.04 1.12
CA TYR A 101 17.20 3.76 1.82
C TYR A 101 18.08 3.90 3.07
N ASP A 102 19.22 4.58 2.97
CA ASP A 102 20.14 4.79 4.10
C ASP A 102 19.52 5.63 5.23
N ASN A 103 18.53 6.46 4.91
CA ASN A 103 17.72 7.20 5.86
C ASN A 103 16.56 6.37 6.48
N GLY A 104 16.49 5.06 6.18
CA GLY A 104 15.53 4.13 6.77
C GLY A 104 14.18 4.05 6.04
N SER A 105 14.04 4.66 4.86
CA SER A 105 12.86 4.46 4.02
C SER A 105 12.92 3.12 3.28
N GLU A 106 11.75 2.55 3.04
CA GLU A 106 11.58 1.36 2.24
C GLU A 106 11.64 1.70 0.75
N LEU A 107 12.29 0.84 -0.03
CA LEU A 107 12.27 0.90 -1.49
C LEU A 107 11.54 -0.30 -2.06
N GLY A 108 10.55 -0.05 -2.91
CA GLY A 108 9.82 -1.06 -3.66
C GLY A 108 9.93 -0.83 -5.17
N VAL A 109 9.33 -1.71 -5.93
CA VAL A 109 9.32 -1.69 -7.39
C VAL A 109 8.14 -0.87 -7.89
N ASN A 110 8.37 0.04 -8.85
CA ASN A 110 7.30 0.56 -9.71
C ASN A 110 7.43 -0.06 -11.10
N SER A 111 8.41 0.34 -11.89
CA SER A 111 8.71 -0.26 -13.21
C SER A 111 10.03 0.22 -13.78
N LEU A 112 10.48 -0.41 -14.85
CA LEU A 112 11.64 0.09 -15.61
C LEU A 112 11.35 1.41 -16.33
N LYS A 113 10.14 1.58 -16.91
CA LYS A 113 9.84 2.68 -17.85
C LYS A 113 8.53 3.44 -17.58
N GLY A 114 7.92 3.26 -16.41
CA GLY A 114 6.65 3.93 -16.07
C GLY A 114 5.43 3.40 -16.83
N THR A 115 5.49 2.17 -17.35
CA THR A 115 4.38 1.53 -18.07
C THR A 115 4.22 0.08 -17.63
N ALA A 116 2.97 -0.34 -17.39
CA ALA A 116 2.65 -1.69 -17.01
C ALA A 116 2.93 -2.68 -18.17
N PRO A 117 3.71 -3.78 -17.94
CA PRO A 117 3.87 -4.86 -18.90
C PRO A 117 2.55 -5.56 -19.25
N LYS A 118 2.53 -6.25 -20.41
CA LYS A 118 1.30 -6.90 -20.92
C LYS A 118 1.37 -8.43 -20.93
N SER A 119 2.40 -9.01 -20.32
CA SER A 119 2.58 -10.46 -20.24
C SER A 119 3.39 -10.83 -19.01
N SER A 120 3.25 -12.06 -18.54
CA SER A 120 4.01 -12.58 -17.41
C SER A 120 5.52 -12.49 -17.61
N THR A 121 6.03 -12.79 -18.82
CA THR A 121 7.46 -12.60 -19.13
C THR A 121 7.87 -11.13 -19.01
N GLY A 122 7.05 -10.22 -19.53
CA GLY A 122 7.30 -8.78 -19.40
C GLY A 122 7.34 -8.33 -17.94
N TRP A 123 6.42 -8.80 -17.11
CA TRP A 123 6.40 -8.51 -15.67
C TRP A 123 7.63 -9.07 -14.95
N ILE A 124 8.05 -10.31 -15.29
CA ILE A 124 9.26 -10.91 -14.71
C ILE A 124 10.49 -10.05 -15.02
N GLU A 125 10.67 -9.63 -16.26
CA GLU A 125 11.82 -8.85 -16.71
C GLU A 125 11.81 -7.43 -16.16
N ASP A 126 10.65 -6.77 -16.15
CA ASP A 126 10.49 -5.41 -15.64
C ASP A 126 10.82 -5.32 -14.14
N ILE A 127 10.20 -6.19 -13.33
CA ILE A 127 10.47 -6.27 -11.88
C ILE A 127 11.94 -6.60 -11.62
N LYS A 128 12.48 -7.62 -12.32
CA LYS A 128 13.87 -8.02 -12.19
C LYS A 128 14.84 -6.87 -12.47
N GLY A 129 14.55 -6.07 -13.49
CA GLY A 129 15.40 -4.93 -13.86
C GLY A 129 15.47 -3.90 -12.74
N VAL A 130 14.34 -3.49 -12.15
CA VAL A 130 14.31 -2.55 -11.02
C VAL A 130 15.00 -3.14 -9.79
N VAL A 131 14.73 -4.40 -9.45
CA VAL A 131 15.41 -5.10 -8.33
C VAL A 131 16.92 -5.11 -8.53
N GLN A 132 17.39 -5.38 -9.76
CA GLN A 132 18.82 -5.36 -10.08
C GLN A 132 19.42 -3.97 -9.88
N SER A 133 18.79 -2.92 -10.40
CA SER A 133 19.26 -1.54 -10.25
C SER A 133 19.35 -1.10 -8.79
N LEU A 134 18.37 -1.52 -7.96
CA LEU A 134 18.39 -1.26 -6.51
C LEU A 134 19.53 -2.03 -5.81
N THR A 135 19.73 -3.28 -6.15
CA THR A 135 20.79 -4.11 -5.54
C THR A 135 22.18 -3.67 -5.96
N ASP A 136 22.37 -3.18 -7.19
CA ASP A 136 23.64 -2.65 -7.70
C ASP A 136 24.15 -1.44 -6.91
N VAL A 137 23.23 -0.68 -6.28
CA VAL A 137 23.61 0.44 -5.41
C VAL A 137 23.64 0.07 -3.92
N GLY A 138 23.49 -1.22 -3.59
CA GLY A 138 23.66 -1.75 -2.24
C GLY A 138 22.39 -1.76 -1.39
N VAL A 139 21.21 -1.74 -2.00
CA VAL A 139 19.97 -2.14 -1.31
C VAL A 139 19.97 -3.65 -1.16
N LYS A 140 19.65 -4.16 0.02
CA LYS A 140 19.62 -5.60 0.23
C LYS A 140 18.41 -6.23 -0.47
N PRO A 141 18.58 -7.36 -1.17
CA PRO A 141 17.47 -8.03 -1.86
C PRO A 141 16.28 -8.34 -0.94
N GLU A 142 16.54 -8.74 0.29
CA GLU A 142 15.52 -9.06 1.30
C GLU A 142 14.70 -7.84 1.75
N ASP A 143 15.20 -6.63 1.55
CA ASP A 143 14.52 -5.38 1.88
C ASP A 143 13.64 -4.86 0.72
N ILE A 144 13.72 -5.47 -0.47
CA ILE A 144 12.89 -5.13 -1.63
C ILE A 144 11.70 -6.09 -1.67
N GLN A 145 10.60 -5.73 -1.03
CA GLN A 145 9.49 -6.67 -0.82
C GLN A 145 8.21 -6.32 -1.58
N GLY A 146 8.03 -5.07 -1.96
CA GLY A 146 6.77 -4.57 -2.48
C GLY A 146 6.80 -4.05 -3.89
N ILE A 147 5.61 -4.01 -4.49
CA ILE A 147 5.37 -3.36 -5.78
C ILE A 147 4.17 -2.42 -5.69
N ARG A 148 4.24 -1.32 -6.45
CA ARG A 148 3.12 -0.51 -6.90
C ARG A 148 3.26 -0.27 -8.37
N VAL A 149 2.29 -0.75 -9.14
CA VAL A 149 2.35 -0.70 -10.60
C VAL A 149 2.09 0.71 -11.14
N PRO A 150 2.69 1.06 -12.29
CA PRO A 150 2.48 2.38 -12.88
C PRO A 150 1.01 2.68 -13.12
N GLN A 151 0.60 3.92 -12.76
CA GLN A 151 -0.78 4.40 -12.93
C GLN A 151 -1.84 3.52 -12.23
N LEU A 152 -1.41 2.73 -11.25
CA LEU A 152 -2.25 1.74 -10.55
C LEU A 152 -2.91 0.73 -11.50
N GLN A 153 -2.34 0.52 -12.70
CA GLN A 153 -2.87 -0.40 -13.70
C GLN A 153 -2.45 -1.84 -13.37
N VAL A 154 -3.25 -2.50 -12.56
CA VAL A 154 -3.00 -3.87 -12.09
C VAL A 154 -3.01 -4.85 -13.27
N GLY A 155 -1.96 -5.67 -13.36
CA GLY A 155 -1.70 -6.57 -14.48
C GLY A 155 -2.29 -7.98 -14.31
N GLY A 156 -3.25 -8.16 -13.40
CA GLY A 156 -3.87 -9.45 -13.15
C GLY A 156 -2.87 -10.53 -12.76
N THR A 157 -3.23 -11.75 -13.04
CA THR A 157 -2.41 -12.95 -12.79
C THR A 157 -0.97 -12.84 -13.29
N ASP A 158 -0.73 -12.16 -14.42
CA ASP A 158 0.61 -12.00 -15.00
C ASP A 158 1.56 -11.16 -14.13
N GLN A 159 1.05 -10.10 -13.51
CA GLN A 159 1.80 -9.28 -12.54
C GLN A 159 2.25 -10.13 -11.35
N PHE A 160 1.33 -10.88 -10.76
CA PHE A 160 1.62 -11.69 -9.56
C PHE A 160 2.54 -12.88 -9.86
N ILE A 161 2.56 -13.41 -11.09
CA ILE A 161 3.59 -14.34 -11.56
C ILE A 161 4.96 -13.64 -11.57
N GLY A 162 5.02 -12.41 -12.08
CA GLY A 162 6.23 -11.58 -12.07
C GLY A 162 6.76 -11.33 -10.67
N MET A 163 5.87 -10.96 -9.74
CA MET A 163 6.19 -10.75 -8.32
C MET A 163 6.80 -12.01 -7.69
N GLY A 164 6.11 -13.15 -7.81
CA GLY A 164 6.57 -14.43 -7.25
C GLY A 164 7.91 -14.89 -7.81
N SER A 165 8.16 -14.64 -9.11
CA SER A 165 9.44 -14.97 -9.77
C SER A 165 10.61 -14.13 -9.27
N ASN A 166 10.35 -12.97 -8.68
CA ASN A 166 11.34 -12.02 -8.16
C ASN A 166 11.32 -11.91 -6.62
N GLY A 167 10.55 -12.74 -5.93
CA GLY A 167 10.51 -12.80 -4.47
C GLY A 167 9.77 -11.65 -3.79
N LEU A 168 8.95 -10.86 -4.51
CA LEU A 168 8.13 -9.82 -3.91
C LEU A 168 6.97 -10.43 -3.12
N THR A 169 6.67 -9.84 -1.98
CA THR A 169 5.74 -10.40 -0.98
C THR A 169 4.47 -9.58 -0.79
N TYR A 170 4.41 -8.35 -1.32
CA TYR A 170 3.18 -7.56 -1.27
C TYR A 170 2.99 -6.67 -2.49
N ASP A 171 1.72 -6.43 -2.81
CA ASP A 171 1.26 -5.41 -3.76
C ASP A 171 0.59 -4.25 -3.02
N SER A 172 0.68 -3.05 -3.58
CA SER A 172 -0.04 -1.87 -3.12
C SER A 172 -0.50 -1.04 -4.32
N SER A 173 -1.23 -1.69 -5.22
CA SER A 173 -1.68 -1.07 -6.48
C SER A 173 -3.19 -0.92 -6.55
N CYS A 174 -3.94 -1.69 -5.76
CA CYS A 174 -5.39 -1.54 -5.65
C CYS A 174 -5.75 -0.49 -4.60
N SER A 175 -6.88 0.18 -4.80
CA SER A 175 -7.44 1.10 -3.82
C SER A 175 -8.62 0.48 -3.09
N ASN A 176 -9.08 1.15 -2.04
CA ASN A 176 -10.28 0.78 -1.31
C ASN A 176 -11.55 1.46 -1.85
N VAL A 177 -11.56 1.85 -3.12
CA VAL A 177 -12.75 2.41 -3.79
C VAL A 177 -13.94 1.46 -3.66
N GLY A 178 -15.09 2.06 -3.40
CA GLY A 178 -16.32 1.32 -3.07
C GLY A 178 -16.50 1.03 -1.59
N PHE A 179 -15.49 1.28 -0.77
CA PHE A 179 -15.57 1.22 0.70
C PHE A 179 -15.70 2.65 1.26
N SER A 180 -16.77 3.31 0.90
CA SER A 180 -17.02 4.73 1.22
C SER A 180 -17.50 4.98 2.66
N SER A 181 -17.57 3.95 3.47
CA SER A 181 -17.97 4.05 4.89
C SER A 181 -16.84 3.51 5.78
N PRO A 182 -16.52 4.18 6.90
CA PRO A 182 -15.52 3.68 7.86
C PRO A 182 -15.76 2.25 8.34
N SER A 183 -17.01 1.81 8.37
CA SER A 183 -17.39 0.43 8.74
C SER A 183 -17.07 -0.63 7.68
N THR A 184 -16.67 -0.21 6.48
CA THR A 184 -16.35 -1.11 5.36
C THR A 184 -14.86 -1.12 5.02
N PHE A 185 -14.02 -0.37 5.74
CA PHE A 185 -12.58 -0.41 5.51
C PHE A 185 -12.01 -1.78 5.78
N ILE A 186 -11.11 -2.20 4.89
CA ILE A 186 -10.53 -3.53 4.89
C ILE A 186 -9.10 -3.46 5.44
N TRP A 187 -8.78 -4.38 6.35
CA TRP A 187 -7.42 -4.62 6.76
C TRP A 187 -6.58 -5.21 5.62
N PRO A 188 -5.27 -4.96 5.57
CA PRO A 188 -4.41 -5.69 4.65
C PRO A 188 -4.63 -7.19 4.74
N TYR A 189 -4.70 -7.86 3.61
CA TYR A 189 -5.06 -9.27 3.49
C TYR A 189 -4.10 -10.00 2.54
N THR A 190 -4.22 -11.34 2.46
CA THR A 190 -3.40 -12.13 1.56
C THR A 190 -4.19 -12.68 0.39
N LEU A 191 -3.51 -12.89 -0.72
CA LEU A 191 -4.05 -13.44 -1.95
C LEU A 191 -4.04 -14.98 -1.97
N ASP A 192 -4.06 -15.63 -0.80
CA ASP A 192 -4.23 -17.08 -0.68
C ASP A 192 -5.55 -17.57 -1.26
N PHE A 193 -6.52 -16.66 -1.33
CA PHE A 193 -7.81 -16.85 -1.99
C PHE A 193 -8.02 -15.72 -2.99
N VAL A 194 -8.67 -16.01 -4.11
CA VAL A 194 -9.02 -14.97 -5.10
C VAL A 194 -9.91 -13.94 -4.41
N PRO A 195 -9.50 -12.66 -4.35
CA PRO A 195 -10.31 -11.64 -3.72
C PRO A 195 -11.61 -11.42 -4.50
N GLY A 196 -12.71 -11.19 -3.77
CA GLY A 196 -14.00 -10.87 -4.38
C GLY A 196 -14.12 -9.43 -4.88
N ALA A 197 -13.06 -8.62 -4.72
CA ALA A 197 -13.02 -7.22 -5.13
C ALA A 197 -12.21 -7.04 -6.41
N SER A 198 -12.67 -6.13 -7.26
CA SER A 198 -11.90 -5.60 -8.40
C SER A 198 -11.03 -4.45 -7.95
N CYS A 199 -9.89 -4.25 -8.60
CA CYS A 199 -9.11 -3.02 -8.50
C CYS A 199 -9.75 -1.94 -9.39
N ASP A 200 -9.50 -0.66 -9.09
CA ASP A 200 -10.08 0.46 -9.86
C ASP A 200 -9.56 0.53 -11.29
N ASN A 201 -8.29 0.16 -11.47
CA ASN A 201 -7.65 0.18 -12.77
C ASN A 201 -6.94 -1.15 -13.01
N GLY A 202 -7.32 -1.85 -14.08
CA GLY A 202 -6.79 -3.17 -14.41
C GLY A 202 -7.55 -4.31 -13.73
N ASP A 203 -6.96 -5.48 -13.75
CA ASP A 203 -7.59 -6.72 -13.31
C ASP A 203 -6.91 -7.27 -12.05
N ALA A 204 -7.68 -7.63 -11.03
CA ALA A 204 -7.18 -8.44 -9.92
C ALA A 204 -6.78 -9.85 -10.41
N PRO A 205 -5.93 -10.59 -9.67
CA PRO A 205 -5.55 -11.93 -10.07
C PRO A 205 -6.76 -12.89 -10.03
N ASP A 206 -6.86 -13.76 -11.01
CA ASP A 206 -7.93 -14.75 -11.15
C ASP A 206 -7.62 -16.12 -10.52
N LYS A 207 -6.47 -16.23 -9.86
CA LYS A 207 -6.05 -17.40 -9.09
C LYS A 207 -5.32 -17.01 -7.80
N PRO A 208 -5.20 -17.94 -6.83
CA PRO A 208 -4.51 -17.68 -5.57
C PRO A 208 -3.00 -17.45 -5.74
N PHE A 209 -2.45 -16.56 -4.88
CA PHE A 209 -1.02 -16.33 -4.70
C PHE A 209 -0.69 -16.35 -3.20
N LYS A 210 -0.33 -17.53 -2.69
CA LYS A 210 -0.14 -17.78 -1.27
C LYS A 210 0.90 -16.87 -0.64
N GLY A 211 0.52 -16.24 0.47
CA GLY A 211 1.38 -15.41 1.28
C GLY A 211 1.76 -14.05 0.65
N VAL A 212 1.19 -13.71 -0.50
CA VAL A 212 1.31 -12.38 -1.10
C VAL A 212 0.26 -11.47 -0.45
N TRP A 213 0.72 -10.36 0.11
CA TRP A 213 -0.13 -9.38 0.79
C TRP A 213 -0.64 -8.32 -0.16
N GLU A 214 -1.84 -7.83 0.11
CA GLU A 214 -2.44 -6.67 -0.56
C GLU A 214 -2.62 -5.53 0.45
N PHE A 215 -2.04 -4.37 0.14
CA PHE A 215 -2.16 -3.14 0.92
C PHE A 215 -2.95 -2.11 0.12
N LEU A 216 -4.24 -2.05 0.34
CA LEU A 216 -5.11 -1.11 -0.36
C LEU A 216 -4.68 0.33 -0.12
N ILE A 217 -4.65 1.14 -1.19
CA ILE A 217 -4.42 2.57 -1.12
C ILE A 217 -5.70 3.24 -0.62
N ALA A 218 -5.56 4.23 0.24
CA ALA A 218 -6.69 4.99 0.73
C ALA A 218 -7.39 5.74 -0.41
N ASP A 219 -8.69 5.66 -0.41
CA ASP A 219 -9.56 6.48 -1.22
C ASP A 219 -9.85 7.78 -0.48
N TYR A 220 -9.52 8.91 -1.09
CA TYR A 220 -9.73 10.21 -0.48
C TYR A 220 -11.13 10.71 -0.77
N HIS A 221 -11.84 11.11 0.27
CA HIS A 221 -13.14 11.74 0.11
C HIS A 221 -12.97 13.22 -0.24
N ASP A 222 -13.24 13.57 -1.49
CA ASP A 222 -13.44 14.98 -1.87
C ASP A 222 -14.81 15.42 -1.39
N LEU A 223 -14.84 16.06 -0.22
CA LEU A 223 -16.08 16.55 0.39
C LEU A 223 -16.79 17.64 -0.43
N SER A 224 -16.11 18.21 -1.43
CA SER A 224 -16.71 19.21 -2.33
C SER A 224 -17.61 18.60 -3.41
N VAL A 225 -17.50 17.28 -3.60
CA VAL A 225 -18.27 16.53 -4.61
C VAL A 225 -18.81 15.26 -3.97
N GLU A 226 -20.03 15.30 -3.49
CA GLU A 226 -20.69 14.18 -2.83
C GLU A 226 -20.56 12.88 -3.65
N GLY A 227 -19.92 11.86 -3.07
CA GLY A 227 -19.85 10.51 -3.60
C GLY A 227 -18.82 10.25 -4.71
N LEU A 228 -17.85 11.13 -4.94
CA LEU A 228 -16.75 10.86 -5.88
C LEU A 228 -15.44 10.63 -5.11
N PRO A 229 -15.04 9.35 -4.94
CA PRO A 229 -13.74 9.01 -4.40
C PRO A 229 -12.61 9.42 -5.35
N CYS A 230 -11.41 9.67 -4.82
CA CYS A 230 -10.20 9.83 -5.59
C CYS A 230 -9.01 9.17 -4.87
N VAL A 231 -8.19 8.46 -5.61
CA VAL A 231 -7.04 7.70 -5.09
C VAL A 231 -5.73 8.46 -5.29
N VAL A 232 -5.59 9.12 -6.46
CA VAL A 232 -4.41 9.90 -6.81
C VAL A 232 -4.69 11.37 -6.47
N PRO A 233 -4.02 11.96 -5.46
CA PRO A 233 -4.38 13.28 -4.93
C PRO A 233 -4.36 14.40 -5.96
N SER A 234 -3.43 14.37 -6.95
CA SER A 234 -3.39 15.37 -8.03
C SER A 234 -4.61 15.30 -8.96
N GLY A 235 -5.33 14.18 -8.98
CA GLY A 235 -6.57 13.98 -9.72
C GLY A 235 -7.83 14.36 -8.94
N CYS A 236 -7.73 14.64 -7.65
CA CYS A 236 -8.86 15.05 -6.82
C CYS A 236 -9.32 16.47 -7.21
N ARG A 237 -10.64 16.64 -7.33
CA ARG A 237 -11.20 17.93 -7.77
C ARG A 237 -11.04 18.99 -6.69
N ASN A 238 -10.78 20.22 -7.12
CA ASN A 238 -10.70 21.41 -6.24
C ASN A 238 -9.61 21.38 -5.17
N ILE A 239 -8.67 20.45 -5.22
CA ILE A 239 -7.53 20.42 -4.31
C ILE A 239 -6.42 21.25 -4.88
N THR A 240 -6.51 22.58 -4.68
CA THR A 240 -5.60 23.57 -5.28
C THR A 240 -4.94 24.49 -4.27
N THR A 241 -5.26 24.36 -2.99
CA THR A 241 -4.73 25.21 -1.92
C THR A 241 -4.17 24.37 -0.79
N LYS A 242 -3.29 24.96 0.02
CA LYS A 242 -2.75 24.38 1.24
C LYS A 242 -3.86 23.84 2.16
N ARG A 243 -4.92 24.61 2.37
CA ARG A 243 -6.03 24.20 3.24
C ARG A 243 -6.80 23.02 2.64
N ALA A 244 -7.06 23.02 1.34
CA ALA A 244 -7.75 21.91 0.69
C ALA A 244 -6.94 20.60 0.77
N ALA A 245 -5.62 20.67 0.62
CA ALA A 245 -4.74 19.50 0.79
C ALA A 245 -4.76 18.97 2.22
N PHE A 246 -4.70 19.87 3.22
CA PHE A 246 -4.84 19.47 4.63
C PHE A 246 -6.18 18.77 4.88
N ASP A 247 -7.29 19.38 4.45
CA ASP A 247 -8.63 18.84 4.69
C ASP A 247 -8.85 17.49 4.00
N LEU A 248 -8.33 17.31 2.79
CA LEU A 248 -8.40 16.04 2.05
C LEU A 248 -7.83 14.89 2.90
N PHE A 249 -6.60 15.06 3.39
CA PHE A 249 -5.94 14.00 4.16
C PHE A 249 -6.51 13.88 5.57
N PHE A 250 -6.88 14.98 6.21
CA PHE A 250 -7.41 14.95 7.56
C PHE A 250 -8.77 14.27 7.64
N ASN A 251 -9.66 14.52 6.69
CA ASN A 251 -10.97 13.88 6.65
C ASN A 251 -10.83 12.36 6.44
N SER A 252 -10.03 11.94 5.45
CA SER A 252 -9.80 10.52 5.19
C SER A 252 -9.07 9.83 6.35
N PHE A 253 -8.11 10.50 6.99
CA PHE A 253 -7.45 10.01 8.21
C PHE A 253 -8.46 9.80 9.35
N THR A 254 -9.37 10.76 9.60
CA THR A 254 -10.35 10.65 10.68
C THR A 254 -11.33 9.52 10.45
N ASP A 255 -11.63 9.19 9.21
CA ASP A 255 -12.46 8.03 8.87
C ASP A 255 -11.78 6.72 9.28
N HIS A 256 -10.48 6.54 8.99
CA HIS A 256 -9.71 5.40 9.46
C HIS A 256 -9.56 5.38 10.99
N TYR A 257 -9.25 6.53 11.58
CA TYR A 257 -9.05 6.66 13.03
C TYR A 257 -10.29 6.30 13.82
N ASN A 258 -11.47 6.72 13.38
CA ASN A 258 -12.75 6.46 14.02
C ASN A 258 -13.40 5.14 13.57
N GLY A 259 -13.03 4.64 12.38
CA GLY A 259 -13.64 3.48 11.72
C GLY A 259 -13.00 2.13 12.03
N GLY A 260 -12.20 2.01 13.10
CA GLY A 260 -11.60 0.73 13.50
C GLY A 260 -10.08 0.66 13.33
N ARG A 261 -9.42 1.80 13.12
CA ARG A 261 -7.94 1.92 13.07
C ARG A 261 -7.27 1.14 11.95
N THR A 262 -7.98 0.83 10.86
CA THR A 262 -7.33 0.25 9.68
C THR A 262 -6.19 1.17 9.20
N PRO A 263 -5.08 0.62 8.70
CA PRO A 263 -3.96 1.42 8.23
C PRO A 263 -4.38 2.42 7.15
N PHE A 264 -3.96 3.67 7.30
CA PHE A 264 -4.20 4.73 6.33
C PHE A 264 -3.03 4.79 5.34
N ASN A 265 -3.19 4.17 4.16
CA ASN A 265 -2.16 4.11 3.12
C ASN A 265 -2.26 5.34 2.21
N MET A 266 -1.48 6.36 2.54
CA MET A 266 -1.42 7.63 1.79
C MET A 266 -0.51 7.49 0.56
N LEU A 267 -1.09 7.58 -0.62
CA LEU A 267 -0.35 7.83 -1.86
C LEU A 267 -0.14 9.35 -2.02
N ILE A 268 1.09 9.76 -2.25
CA ILE A 268 1.43 11.12 -2.68
C ILE A 268 2.10 11.01 -4.06
N ASP A 269 1.40 11.41 -5.10
CA ASP A 269 1.92 11.37 -6.45
C ASP A 269 2.91 12.52 -6.71
N PRO A 270 3.83 12.39 -7.71
CA PRO A 270 4.87 13.39 -7.98
C PRO A 270 4.32 14.79 -8.32
N ALA A 271 3.20 14.88 -9.02
CA ALA A 271 2.60 16.15 -9.39
C ALA A 271 2.06 16.89 -8.16
N PHE A 272 1.43 16.16 -7.24
CA PHE A 272 0.97 16.70 -5.97
C PHE A 272 2.13 17.17 -5.11
N ALA A 273 3.18 16.36 -4.97
CA ALA A 273 4.38 16.72 -4.19
C ALA A 273 5.13 17.92 -4.76
N ALA A 274 5.15 18.11 -6.08
CA ALA A 274 5.80 19.24 -6.74
C ALA A 274 5.11 20.58 -6.45
N ASN A 275 3.79 20.59 -6.21
CA ASN A 275 3.07 21.81 -5.89
C ASN A 275 3.35 22.23 -4.44
N GLN A 276 3.89 23.44 -4.24
CA GLN A 276 4.30 23.91 -2.92
C GLN A 276 3.12 24.01 -1.94
N ASP A 277 1.99 24.60 -2.35
CA ASP A 277 0.83 24.75 -1.48
C ASP A 277 0.27 23.41 -1.03
N LEU A 278 0.20 22.44 -1.94
CA LEU A 278 -0.30 21.08 -1.64
C LEU A 278 0.67 20.35 -0.73
N ARG A 279 1.97 20.47 -0.97
CA ARG A 279 3.01 19.91 -0.11
C ARG A 279 2.98 20.54 1.30
N ASP A 280 2.85 21.85 1.40
CA ASP A 280 2.77 22.56 2.68
C ASP A 280 1.50 22.17 3.46
N GLY A 281 0.39 21.92 2.78
CA GLY A 281 -0.84 21.38 3.39
C GLY A 281 -0.66 19.96 3.92
N THR A 282 0.06 19.11 3.19
CA THR A 282 0.41 17.76 3.63
C THR A 282 1.33 17.80 4.85
N ILE A 283 2.35 18.65 4.85
CA ILE A 283 3.26 18.82 5.99
C ILE A 283 2.46 19.27 7.23
N GLU A 284 1.58 20.26 7.09
CA GLU A 284 0.72 20.72 8.19
C GLU A 284 -0.18 19.59 8.70
N PHE A 285 -0.77 18.78 7.82
CA PHE A 285 -1.55 17.61 8.20
C PHE A 285 -0.72 16.61 9.01
N LEU A 286 0.46 16.22 8.53
CA LEU A 286 1.33 15.26 9.23
C LEU A 286 1.76 15.80 10.61
N GLN A 287 2.08 17.09 10.71
CA GLN A 287 2.42 17.74 11.98
C GLN A 287 1.21 17.77 12.92
N TYR A 288 0.03 18.11 12.40
CA TYR A 288 -1.19 18.20 13.18
C TYR A 288 -1.59 16.85 13.78
N ILE A 289 -1.63 15.77 12.98
CA ILE A 289 -2.02 14.46 13.52
C ILE A 289 -1.01 13.95 14.56
N ARG A 290 0.28 14.27 14.42
CA ARG A 290 1.31 13.95 15.41
C ARG A 290 1.11 14.74 16.72
N ALA A 291 0.73 15.99 16.64
CA ALA A 291 0.50 16.85 17.82
C ALA A 291 -0.84 16.54 18.50
N ALA A 292 -1.91 16.35 17.73
CA ALA A 292 -3.27 16.21 18.25
C ALA A 292 -3.57 14.79 18.78
N PHE A 293 -3.02 13.76 18.14
CA PHE A 293 -3.27 12.35 18.47
C PHE A 293 -2.08 11.67 19.20
N GLY A 294 -0.96 12.37 19.34
CA GLY A 294 0.16 11.97 20.19
C GLY A 294 0.70 10.58 19.92
N SER A 295 0.66 9.71 20.93
CA SER A 295 1.17 8.33 20.86
C SER A 295 0.32 7.39 20.01
N ASP A 296 -0.90 7.78 19.65
CA ASP A 296 -1.79 6.92 18.87
C ASP A 296 -1.36 6.79 17.41
N VAL A 297 -0.67 7.81 16.86
CA VAL A 297 -0.33 7.89 15.44
C VAL A 297 1.13 7.53 15.20
N TRP A 298 1.32 6.58 14.26
CA TRP A 298 2.63 6.11 13.84
C TRP A 298 2.73 6.18 12.31
N ILE A 299 3.75 6.88 11.82
CA ILE A 299 4.01 7.06 10.38
C ILE A 299 5.19 6.19 10.01
N VAL A 300 4.91 5.10 9.29
CA VAL A 300 5.88 4.05 8.98
C VAL A 300 5.75 3.60 7.52
N SER A 301 6.75 2.88 7.01
CA SER A 301 6.67 2.24 5.69
C SER A 301 5.67 1.07 5.68
N ILE A 302 5.27 0.65 4.49
CA ILE A 302 4.34 -0.50 4.32
C ILE A 302 4.94 -1.78 4.91
N GLN A 303 6.25 -2.02 4.71
CA GLN A 303 6.93 -3.17 5.29
C GLN A 303 6.90 -3.15 6.82
N LYS A 304 7.10 -1.99 7.45
CA LYS A 304 6.97 -1.85 8.91
C LYS A 304 5.52 -2.05 9.38
N ALA A 305 4.54 -1.57 8.62
CA ALA A 305 3.13 -1.85 8.90
C ALA A 305 2.83 -3.35 8.82
N LEU A 306 3.38 -4.07 7.81
CA LEU A 306 3.25 -5.52 7.69
C LEU A 306 3.88 -6.26 8.88
N GLN A 307 5.03 -5.80 9.37
CA GLN A 307 5.66 -6.38 10.56
C GLN A 307 4.75 -6.28 11.78
N TRP A 308 4.08 -5.13 11.97
CA TRP A 308 3.11 -4.97 13.06
C TRP A 308 1.86 -5.85 12.86
N ILE A 309 1.33 -5.97 11.64
CA ILE A 309 0.19 -6.84 11.35
C ILE A 309 0.51 -8.30 11.68
N LYS A 310 1.75 -8.74 11.42
CA LYS A 310 2.23 -10.10 11.70
C LYS A 310 2.54 -10.34 13.19
N ASP A 311 2.89 -9.30 13.93
CA ASP A 311 3.20 -9.35 15.37
C ASP A 311 2.49 -8.18 16.09
N PRO A 312 1.16 -8.25 16.25
CA PRO A 312 0.36 -7.14 16.73
C PRO A 312 0.71 -6.76 18.16
N THR A 313 1.45 -5.68 18.31
CA THR A 313 1.87 -5.14 19.60
C THR A 313 0.91 -4.04 20.03
N PRO A 314 0.31 -4.12 21.24
CA PRO A 314 -0.57 -3.07 21.76
C PRO A 314 0.11 -1.70 21.84
N LEU A 315 -0.67 -0.65 21.64
CA LEU A 315 -0.22 0.74 21.60
C LEU A 315 0.66 1.12 22.82
N ALA A 316 0.30 0.65 24.02
CA ALA A 316 1.05 0.92 25.25
C ALA A 316 2.50 0.39 25.21
N ASN A 317 2.79 -0.61 24.40
CA ASN A 317 4.10 -1.26 24.30
C ASN A 317 4.85 -0.88 23.00
N LEU A 318 4.25 -0.09 22.16
CA LEU A 318 4.72 0.13 20.79
C LEU A 318 6.02 0.94 20.70
N THR A 319 6.31 1.76 21.70
CA THR A 319 7.58 2.51 21.78
C THR A 319 8.81 1.61 21.89
N THR A 320 8.63 0.35 22.28
CA THR A 320 9.70 -0.67 22.39
C THR A 320 9.57 -1.77 21.33
N PHE A 321 8.67 -1.63 20.38
CA PHE A 321 8.48 -2.59 19.29
C PHE A 321 9.72 -2.59 18.39
N ALA A 322 10.52 -3.66 18.47
CA ALA A 322 11.82 -3.74 17.82
C ALA A 322 11.82 -3.44 16.31
N PRO A 323 10.82 -3.89 15.50
CA PRO A 323 10.79 -3.57 14.08
C PRO A 323 10.65 -2.08 13.75
N TRP A 324 10.16 -1.25 14.70
CA TRP A 324 10.00 0.19 14.51
C TRP A 324 11.07 1.02 15.22
N SER A 325 12.08 0.37 15.81
CA SER A 325 13.25 1.05 16.37
C SER A 325 14.18 1.61 15.28
N CYS A 326 15.02 2.56 15.63
CA CYS A 326 16.01 3.19 14.75
C CYS A 326 17.44 3.09 15.31
#